data_78ece28514a59ee5c56e32e1c8651e9d
#
_entry.id   78ece28514a59ee5c56e32e1c8651e9d
#
_cell.length_a   1.000
_cell.length_b   1.000
_cell.length_c   1.000
_cell.angle_alpha   90.00
_cell.angle_beta   90.00
_cell.angle_gamma   90.00
#
_symmetry.space_group_name_H-M   'P 1'
#
loop_
_entity.id
_entity.type
_entity.pdbx_description
1 polymer ?
#
loop_
_entity_poly.entity_id
_entity_poly.type
_entity_poly.pdbx_seq_one_letter_code
_entity_poly.pdbx_strand_id
1 'polypeptide(L)'
;MKLLKSLILLVAIAVSVPSFGQGLKAFKLKNGLSVYIWEDNTKSDVFGLVGVRTGAVNDPAEYTGLAHYLEHVMFKGTDKIGTLDWAAEEPIYKKIIAKYDEMANETDPVKKEAIGKEINELTIEAGKVSVSNEFSNLMESMGGKNLNAATGMDLTFYHNSFPTFQINKWLEISSQRFLNPVFRTFQSELETVYEEYNRGQDNPGRVQYDFIQSKAYEGHPYARSVLGLPEHLKNPRLSQLIKFYNDWYTAENMVLILVGNINANQISGRIASTFGRLPQRATPERKTYPDLDIKGRTQYTAKVGRYPSVCLVYKGVPAGHPDEKPLEIALSLLSNSSATGALDKLSIDGEITNGYASLDANREQGRCKISVTPLYDENQRRFESNKSAEKKALKAIQQIANGEVEDWIIDAIKSNMCREFDRVMESNENKGLILLQAFINEEDLGQVLNYKDEIMAINIDDIKRVAKQYLNNDYLALYIEKGNLSKDAKIKKPGYKPIEPPVGKQSLYAQQFKSLPIGQVEEKFMDFSEVQTKQINDRSKLFYTSNPENEVFLSLIHISEPTRHAQI
;
A
#
# COMPACT_ATOMS: atom_id res chain seq x y z
N MET A 1 -1.48 67.82 -3.73
CA MET A 1 -0.98 66.56 -4.28
C MET A 1 -0.34 65.77 -3.15
N LYS A 2 -1.08 64.89 -2.51
CA LYS A 2 -0.59 63.98 -1.46
C LYS A 2 -0.59 62.58 -2.04
N LEU A 3 0.61 62.03 -2.26
CA LEU A 3 0.81 60.62 -2.63
C LEU A 3 0.52 59.75 -1.42
N LEU A 4 -0.54 58.96 -1.49
CA LEU A 4 -0.86 57.91 -0.55
C LEU A 4 -0.02 56.68 -0.91
N LYS A 5 1.02 56.39 -0.16
CA LYS A 5 1.79 55.13 -0.25
C LYS A 5 1.00 54.07 0.50
N SER A 6 0.35 53.18 -0.24
CA SER A 6 -0.23 51.96 0.34
C SER A 6 0.87 50.97 0.71
N LEU A 7 1.13 50.86 2.00
CA LEU A 7 2.02 49.85 2.58
C LEU A 7 1.24 48.53 2.65
N ILE A 8 1.49 47.62 1.73
CA ILE A 8 0.95 46.25 1.83
C ILE A 8 1.77 45.53 2.91
N LEU A 9 1.17 45.43 4.10
CA LEU A 9 1.71 44.63 5.20
C LEU A 9 1.51 43.16 4.88
N LEU A 10 2.56 42.49 4.37
CA LEU A 10 2.59 41.03 4.28
C LEU A 10 2.73 40.49 5.70
N VAL A 11 1.60 40.10 6.30
CA VAL A 11 1.61 39.33 7.55
C VAL A 11 2.04 37.89 7.18
N ALA A 12 3.33 37.63 7.30
CA ALA A 12 3.83 36.27 7.34
C ALA A 12 3.34 35.64 8.65
N ILE A 13 2.27 34.87 8.58
CA ILE A 13 1.87 34.00 9.69
C ILE A 13 2.93 32.92 9.77
N ALA A 14 3.87 33.08 10.72
CA ALA A 14 4.79 32.02 11.08
C ALA A 14 3.99 30.87 11.69
N VAL A 15 3.66 29.87 10.91
CA VAL A 15 3.14 28.61 11.41
C VAL A 15 4.32 27.94 12.12
N SER A 16 4.29 27.92 13.45
CA SER A 16 5.26 27.11 14.21
C SER A 16 5.03 25.64 13.86
N VAL A 17 5.96 25.06 13.11
CA VAL A 17 5.93 23.64 12.74
C VAL A 17 6.50 22.88 13.94
N PRO A 18 5.72 22.06 14.65
CA PRO A 18 6.27 21.23 15.72
C PRO A 18 7.32 20.28 15.14
N SER A 19 8.47 20.18 15.81
CA SER A 19 9.55 19.26 15.45
C SER A 19 9.51 18.08 16.41
N PHE A 20 9.38 16.87 15.87
CA PHE A 20 9.34 15.61 16.64
C PHE A 20 10.74 14.98 16.84
N GLY A 21 11.83 15.75 16.67
CA GLY A 21 13.21 15.23 16.63
C GLY A 21 13.56 14.60 15.27
N GLN A 22 14.83 14.27 15.05
CA GLN A 22 15.35 13.61 13.83
C GLN A 22 14.87 14.19 12.48
N GLY A 23 14.53 15.51 12.41
CA GLY A 23 14.13 16.18 11.17
C GLY A 23 12.67 16.01 10.74
N LEU A 24 11.82 15.31 11.49
CA LEU A 24 10.40 15.16 11.19
C LEU A 24 9.62 16.41 11.59
N LYS A 25 8.81 16.92 10.68
CA LYS A 25 7.91 18.07 10.87
C LYS A 25 6.51 17.73 10.38
N ALA A 26 5.48 18.07 11.16
CA ALA A 26 4.09 17.84 10.83
C ALA A 26 3.27 19.12 11.05
N PHE A 27 2.37 19.42 10.12
CA PHE A 27 1.43 20.54 10.21
C PHE A 27 0.20 20.29 9.35
N LYS A 28 -0.85 21.11 9.53
CA LYS A 28 -2.04 21.09 8.68
C LYS A 28 -2.16 22.37 7.88
N LEU A 29 -2.58 22.27 6.62
CA LEU A 29 -2.97 23.41 5.80
C LEU A 29 -4.35 23.95 6.23
N LYS A 30 -4.70 25.17 5.79
CA LYS A 30 -5.99 25.79 6.10
C LYS A 30 -7.20 24.99 5.61
N ASN A 31 -7.04 24.22 4.52
CA ASN A 31 -8.08 23.32 4.00
C ASN A 31 -8.18 21.98 4.72
N GLY A 32 -7.39 21.75 5.77
CA GLY A 32 -7.40 20.54 6.58
C GLY A 32 -6.38 19.47 6.16
N LEU A 33 -5.69 19.60 5.01
CA LEU A 33 -4.69 18.65 4.55
C LEU A 33 -3.56 18.51 5.58
N SER A 34 -3.26 17.28 5.97
CA SER A 34 -2.08 16.97 6.79
C SER A 34 -0.82 16.97 5.93
N VAL A 35 0.28 17.50 6.47
CA VAL A 35 1.57 17.55 5.79
C VAL A 35 2.64 17.01 6.74
N TYR A 36 3.34 15.96 6.32
CA TYR A 36 4.46 15.37 7.04
C TYR A 36 5.72 15.50 6.18
N ILE A 37 6.79 16.05 6.74
CA ILE A 37 8.06 16.25 6.06
C ILE A 37 9.16 15.66 6.92
N TRP A 38 9.88 14.69 6.38
CA TRP A 38 11.07 14.14 7.01
C TRP A 38 12.31 14.62 6.26
N GLU A 39 13.03 15.56 6.85
CA GLU A 39 14.25 16.12 6.28
C GLU A 39 15.39 15.09 6.43
N ASP A 40 15.92 14.62 5.30
CA ASP A 40 17.04 13.68 5.22
C ASP A 40 18.04 14.15 4.17
N ASN A 41 19.08 14.83 4.61
CA ASN A 41 20.11 15.41 3.74
C ASN A 41 21.16 14.38 3.28
N THR A 42 21.10 13.13 3.74
CA THR A 42 22.02 12.07 3.34
C THR A 42 21.73 11.55 1.93
N LYS A 43 20.50 11.71 1.47
CA LYS A 43 20.04 11.30 0.14
C LYS A 43 20.02 12.48 -0.84
N SER A 44 20.08 12.20 -2.14
CA SER A 44 20.04 13.21 -3.21
C SER A 44 18.68 13.40 -3.84
N ASP A 45 17.70 12.56 -3.47
CA ASP A 45 16.35 12.55 -3.99
C ASP A 45 15.32 12.80 -2.88
N VAL A 46 14.09 12.96 -3.30
CA VAL A 46 12.91 13.10 -2.44
C VAL A 46 11.93 12.02 -2.81
N PHE A 47 11.43 11.30 -1.82
CA PHE A 47 10.25 10.47 -1.94
C PHE A 47 9.02 11.33 -1.63
N GLY A 48 8.11 11.40 -2.59
CA GLY A 48 6.85 12.14 -2.46
C GLY A 48 5.65 11.19 -2.51
N LEU A 49 4.75 11.33 -1.54
CA LEU A 49 3.55 10.52 -1.42
C LEU A 49 2.34 11.39 -1.08
N VAL A 50 1.21 11.09 -1.74
CA VAL A 50 -0.11 11.60 -1.33
C VAL A 50 -0.96 10.43 -0.91
N GLY A 51 -1.31 10.37 0.36
CA GLY A 51 -2.15 9.34 0.95
C GLY A 51 -3.57 9.83 1.16
N VAL A 52 -4.52 8.91 1.05
CA VAL A 52 -5.95 9.14 1.33
C VAL A 52 -6.40 8.07 2.31
N ARG A 53 -7.05 8.48 3.40
CA ARG A 53 -7.59 7.57 4.42
C ARG A 53 -8.90 6.97 3.94
N THR A 54 -8.84 6.24 2.84
CA THR A 54 -9.94 5.48 2.23
C THR A 54 -9.38 4.34 1.39
N GLY A 55 -10.10 3.23 1.37
CA GLY A 55 -9.79 2.05 0.59
C GLY A 55 -11.03 1.20 0.40
N ALA A 56 -10.86 -0.09 0.14
CA ALA A 56 -11.96 -1.00 -0.14
C ALA A 56 -12.98 -1.15 1.00
N VAL A 57 -12.62 -0.80 2.26
CA VAL A 57 -13.56 -0.76 3.38
C VAL A 57 -14.70 0.23 3.15
N ASN A 58 -14.44 1.29 2.42
CA ASN A 58 -15.40 2.35 2.12
C ASN A 58 -16.21 2.11 0.84
N ASP A 59 -15.93 1.03 0.10
CA ASP A 59 -16.73 0.66 -1.07
C ASP A 59 -18.19 0.43 -0.66
N PRO A 60 -19.17 1.00 -1.38
CA PRO A 60 -20.57 0.64 -1.19
C PRO A 60 -20.76 -0.87 -1.36
N ALA A 61 -21.67 -1.46 -0.59
CA ALA A 61 -21.90 -2.90 -0.63
C ALA A 61 -22.30 -3.42 -2.03
N GLU A 62 -22.94 -2.55 -2.82
CA GLU A 62 -23.45 -2.83 -4.17
C GLU A 62 -22.44 -2.48 -5.28
N TYR A 63 -21.29 -1.88 -4.93
CA TYR A 63 -20.28 -1.41 -5.90
C TYR A 63 -18.87 -1.63 -5.36
N THR A 64 -18.53 -2.86 -4.99
CA THR A 64 -17.18 -3.18 -4.49
C THR A 64 -16.12 -3.10 -5.59
N GLY A 65 -14.90 -2.75 -5.20
CA GLY A 65 -13.77 -2.52 -6.12
C GLY A 65 -13.65 -1.09 -6.61
N LEU A 66 -14.51 -0.15 -6.14
CA LEU A 66 -14.45 1.26 -6.57
C LEU A 66 -13.16 1.94 -6.13
N ALA A 67 -12.69 1.71 -4.91
CA ALA A 67 -11.45 2.32 -4.41
C ALA A 67 -10.25 1.95 -5.29
N HIS A 68 -10.11 0.66 -5.62
CA HIS A 68 -9.03 0.16 -6.48
C HIS A 68 -9.18 0.66 -7.92
N TYR A 69 -10.40 0.65 -8.46
CA TYR A 69 -10.63 1.14 -9.79
C TYR A 69 -10.38 2.66 -9.91
N LEU A 70 -10.74 3.43 -8.88
CA LEU A 70 -10.43 4.85 -8.82
C LEU A 70 -8.91 5.09 -8.88
N GLU A 71 -8.12 4.29 -8.18
CA GLU A 71 -6.66 4.35 -8.23
C GLU A 71 -6.15 4.32 -9.67
N HIS A 72 -6.60 3.35 -10.49
CA HIS A 72 -6.21 3.22 -11.90
C HIS A 72 -6.54 4.45 -12.72
N VAL A 73 -7.77 4.96 -12.61
CA VAL A 73 -8.23 6.07 -13.46
C VAL A 73 -7.69 7.42 -13.00
N MET A 74 -7.15 7.54 -11.79
CA MET A 74 -6.47 8.75 -11.31
C MET A 74 -5.17 9.08 -12.06
N PHE A 75 -4.65 8.18 -12.88
CA PHE A 75 -3.52 8.43 -13.79
C PHE A 75 -3.94 9.02 -15.15
N LYS A 76 -5.24 9.13 -15.42
CA LYS A 76 -5.76 9.55 -16.75
C LYS A 76 -5.86 11.05 -16.95
N GLY A 77 -5.43 11.82 -15.96
CA GLY A 77 -5.34 13.28 -16.02
C GLY A 77 -6.55 14.00 -15.42
N THR A 78 -6.69 15.25 -15.80
CA THR A 78 -7.66 16.19 -15.23
C THR A 78 -8.34 16.99 -16.35
N ASP A 79 -9.14 17.99 -15.99
CA ASP A 79 -9.64 19.02 -16.91
C ASP A 79 -8.53 19.86 -17.58
N LYS A 80 -7.26 19.68 -17.18
CA LYS A 80 -6.08 20.39 -17.72
C LYS A 80 -5.00 19.44 -18.26
N ILE A 81 -4.76 18.33 -17.56
CA ILE A 81 -3.78 17.31 -17.95
C ILE A 81 -4.50 16.25 -18.79
N GLY A 82 -3.94 15.88 -19.92
CA GLY A 82 -4.49 14.83 -20.77
C GLY A 82 -5.61 15.28 -21.71
N THR A 83 -5.77 16.59 -21.91
CA THR A 83 -6.75 17.15 -22.87
C THR A 83 -6.11 18.23 -23.74
N LEU A 84 -6.45 18.24 -25.03
CA LEU A 84 -6.11 19.32 -25.96
C LEU A 84 -7.13 20.46 -25.90
N ASP A 85 -8.38 20.13 -25.63
CA ASP A 85 -9.50 21.07 -25.54
C ASP A 85 -10.58 20.50 -24.63
N TRP A 86 -10.56 20.93 -23.34
CA TRP A 86 -11.56 20.47 -22.38
C TRP A 86 -12.98 20.93 -22.72
N ALA A 87 -13.14 22.11 -23.30
CA ALA A 87 -14.47 22.61 -23.67
C ALA A 87 -15.14 21.73 -24.74
N ALA A 88 -14.35 21.15 -25.64
CA ALA A 88 -14.83 20.18 -26.63
C ALA A 88 -15.03 18.78 -26.03
N GLU A 89 -14.18 18.36 -25.06
CA GLU A 89 -14.20 17.03 -24.45
C GLU A 89 -15.33 16.88 -23.42
N GLU A 90 -15.57 17.89 -22.57
CA GLU A 90 -16.50 17.82 -21.45
C GLU A 90 -17.93 17.38 -21.83
N PRO A 91 -18.56 17.89 -22.92
CA PRO A 91 -19.90 17.45 -23.32
C PRO A 91 -19.94 15.96 -23.68
N ILE A 92 -18.88 15.44 -24.31
CA ILE A 92 -18.77 14.02 -24.68
C ILE A 92 -18.60 13.18 -23.40
N TYR A 93 -17.74 13.62 -22.49
CA TYR A 93 -17.52 12.96 -21.21
C TYR A 93 -18.81 12.86 -20.36
N LYS A 94 -19.63 13.92 -20.33
CA LYS A 94 -20.94 13.89 -19.67
C LYS A 94 -21.89 12.87 -20.29
N LYS A 95 -21.88 12.71 -21.63
CA LYS A 95 -22.67 11.67 -22.30
C LYS A 95 -22.17 10.27 -21.93
N ILE A 96 -20.85 10.06 -21.84
CA ILE A 96 -20.27 8.79 -21.43
C ILE A 96 -20.74 8.42 -20.01
N ILE A 97 -20.73 9.36 -19.06
CA ILE A 97 -21.22 9.13 -17.68
C ILE A 97 -22.69 8.66 -17.72
N ALA A 98 -23.55 9.41 -18.44
CA ALA A 98 -24.97 9.07 -18.53
C ALA A 98 -25.23 7.70 -19.17
N LYS A 99 -24.43 7.33 -20.18
CA LYS A 99 -24.53 6.03 -20.84
C LYS A 99 -24.07 4.87 -19.97
N TYR A 100 -23.08 5.05 -19.10
CA TYR A 100 -22.72 4.04 -18.09
C TYR A 100 -23.85 3.83 -17.07
N ASP A 101 -24.54 4.89 -16.65
CA ASP A 101 -25.67 4.78 -15.73
C ASP A 101 -26.89 4.13 -16.41
N GLU A 102 -27.13 4.41 -17.70
CA GLU A 102 -28.15 3.74 -18.52
C GLU A 102 -27.83 2.24 -18.64
N MET A 103 -26.59 1.89 -19.02
CA MET A 103 -26.13 0.51 -19.17
C MET A 103 -26.26 -0.27 -17.86
N ALA A 104 -25.96 0.35 -16.73
CA ALA A 104 -26.03 -0.29 -15.43
C ALA A 104 -27.46 -0.61 -14.98
N ASN A 105 -28.46 0.14 -15.46
CA ASN A 105 -29.88 -0.06 -15.19
C ASN A 105 -30.57 -0.99 -16.22
N GLU A 106 -29.94 -1.26 -17.37
CA GLU A 106 -30.50 -2.11 -18.42
C GLU A 106 -30.38 -3.60 -18.04
N THR A 107 -31.46 -4.34 -18.20
CA THR A 107 -31.53 -5.77 -17.90
C THR A 107 -31.52 -6.65 -19.15
N ASP A 108 -31.88 -6.10 -20.32
CA ASP A 108 -31.84 -6.80 -21.60
C ASP A 108 -30.36 -6.87 -22.09
N PRO A 109 -29.80 -8.09 -22.25
CA PRO A 109 -28.40 -8.25 -22.67
C PRO A 109 -28.10 -7.64 -24.05
N VAL A 110 -29.06 -7.66 -24.99
CA VAL A 110 -28.86 -7.12 -26.34
C VAL A 110 -28.80 -5.60 -26.30
N LYS A 111 -29.70 -4.96 -25.54
CA LYS A 111 -29.68 -3.50 -25.35
C LYS A 111 -28.44 -3.07 -24.57
N LYS A 112 -28.06 -3.83 -23.53
CA LYS A 112 -26.84 -3.56 -22.75
C LYS A 112 -25.59 -3.59 -23.63
N GLU A 113 -25.47 -4.54 -24.54
CA GLU A 113 -24.39 -4.62 -25.52
C GLU A 113 -24.41 -3.41 -26.49
N ALA A 114 -25.60 -3.02 -26.95
CA ALA A 114 -25.75 -1.85 -27.83
C ALA A 114 -25.28 -0.55 -27.13
N ILE A 115 -25.70 -0.33 -25.87
CA ILE A 115 -25.23 0.82 -25.07
C ILE A 115 -23.70 0.78 -24.90
N GLY A 116 -23.13 -0.39 -24.66
CA GLY A 116 -21.68 -0.55 -24.56
C GLY A 116 -20.93 -0.15 -25.84
N LYS A 117 -21.50 -0.44 -27.02
CA LYS A 117 -20.95 0.03 -28.31
C LYS A 117 -21.04 1.55 -28.46
N GLU A 118 -22.17 2.16 -28.05
CA GLU A 118 -22.31 3.63 -28.04
C GLU A 118 -21.28 4.28 -27.10
N ILE A 119 -21.04 3.72 -25.90
CA ILE A 119 -20.00 4.18 -24.97
C ILE A 119 -18.62 4.13 -25.66
N ASN A 120 -18.31 3.04 -26.34
CA ASN A 120 -17.04 2.91 -27.05
C ASN A 120 -16.88 3.95 -28.17
N GLU A 121 -17.92 4.21 -28.96
CA GLU A 121 -17.92 5.25 -29.99
C GLU A 121 -17.70 6.64 -29.41
N LEU A 122 -18.40 7.00 -28.32
CA LEU A 122 -18.21 8.27 -27.61
C LEU A 122 -16.79 8.37 -27.02
N THR A 123 -16.23 7.27 -26.53
CA THR A 123 -14.88 7.24 -25.97
C THR A 123 -13.82 7.45 -27.07
N ILE A 124 -14.04 6.88 -28.27
CA ILE A 124 -13.19 7.13 -29.44
C ILE A 124 -13.30 8.59 -29.88
N GLU A 125 -14.49 9.18 -29.82
CA GLU A 125 -14.70 10.60 -30.15
C GLU A 125 -13.93 11.50 -29.17
N ALA A 126 -14.07 11.29 -27.85
CA ALA A 126 -13.31 12.00 -26.82
C ALA A 126 -11.80 11.81 -26.99
N GLY A 127 -11.37 10.62 -27.41
CA GLY A 127 -9.97 10.29 -27.70
C GLY A 127 -9.31 11.20 -28.72
N LYS A 128 -10.05 11.79 -29.64
CA LYS A 128 -9.50 12.71 -30.67
C LYS A 128 -8.96 14.03 -30.09
N VAL A 129 -9.46 14.43 -28.94
CA VAL A 129 -9.06 15.65 -28.21
C VAL A 129 -8.34 15.34 -26.90
N SER A 130 -8.02 14.08 -26.61
CA SER A 130 -7.28 13.67 -25.42
C SER A 130 -5.80 13.43 -25.70
N VAL A 131 -4.98 13.43 -24.64
CA VAL A 131 -3.55 13.09 -24.68
C VAL A 131 -3.31 11.94 -23.71
N SER A 132 -2.94 10.79 -24.26
CA SER A 132 -2.69 9.59 -23.44
C SER A 132 -1.45 9.71 -22.58
N ASN A 133 -1.53 9.18 -21.35
CA ASN A 133 -0.42 9.04 -20.41
C ASN A 133 0.34 10.34 -20.12
N GLU A 134 -0.27 11.51 -20.40
CA GLU A 134 0.42 12.80 -20.25
C GLU A 134 0.91 13.04 -18.82
N PHE A 135 0.14 12.63 -17.80
CA PHE A 135 0.55 12.75 -16.42
C PHE A 135 1.85 11.97 -16.15
N SER A 136 1.92 10.72 -16.55
CA SER A 136 3.11 9.86 -16.35
C SER A 136 4.30 10.39 -17.14
N ASN A 137 4.09 10.79 -18.39
CA ASN A 137 5.14 11.37 -19.23
C ASN A 137 5.71 12.68 -18.64
N LEU A 138 4.87 13.52 -18.02
CA LEU A 138 5.33 14.73 -17.34
C LEU A 138 6.14 14.41 -16.09
N MET A 139 5.72 13.40 -15.30
CA MET A 139 6.47 12.91 -14.14
C MET A 139 7.84 12.36 -14.54
N GLU A 140 7.90 11.53 -15.57
CA GLU A 140 9.15 10.98 -16.10
C GLU A 140 10.08 12.09 -16.62
N SER A 141 9.52 13.07 -17.34
CA SER A 141 10.30 14.19 -17.93
C SER A 141 11.01 15.07 -16.90
N MET A 142 10.53 15.09 -15.66
CA MET A 142 11.18 15.77 -14.54
C MET A 142 12.14 14.87 -13.74
N GLY A 143 12.42 13.65 -14.22
CA GLY A 143 13.28 12.68 -13.54
C GLY A 143 12.57 11.89 -12.44
N GLY A 144 11.24 11.85 -12.47
CA GLY A 144 10.45 11.00 -11.57
C GLY A 144 10.71 9.52 -11.84
N LYS A 145 10.91 8.75 -10.77
CA LYS A 145 11.16 7.31 -10.78
C LYS A 145 10.14 6.60 -9.90
N ASN A 146 9.90 5.33 -10.17
CA ASN A 146 9.03 4.47 -9.37
C ASN A 146 7.63 5.07 -9.18
N LEU A 147 7.10 5.72 -10.23
CA LEU A 147 5.72 6.23 -10.20
C LEU A 147 4.76 5.07 -10.04
N ASN A 148 4.04 5.05 -8.94
CA ASN A 148 3.13 3.96 -8.61
C ASN A 148 2.00 4.44 -7.69
N ALA A 149 1.04 3.55 -7.44
CA ALA A 149 -0.02 3.72 -6.46
C ALA A 149 -0.39 2.37 -5.88
N ALA A 150 -1.11 2.37 -4.77
CA ALA A 150 -1.67 1.15 -4.21
C ALA A 150 -2.94 1.44 -3.42
N THR A 151 -3.86 0.48 -3.45
CA THR A 151 -5.10 0.48 -2.67
C THR A 151 -5.11 -0.71 -1.73
N GLY A 152 -5.32 -0.42 -0.45
CA GLY A 152 -5.56 -1.41 0.60
C GLY A 152 -7.01 -1.39 1.09
N MET A 153 -7.24 -1.97 2.25
CA MET A 153 -8.55 -1.90 2.90
C MET A 153 -8.85 -0.49 3.41
N ASP A 154 -7.91 0.15 4.10
CA ASP A 154 -8.11 1.43 4.78
C ASP A 154 -7.43 2.61 4.10
N LEU A 155 -6.67 2.39 3.04
CA LEU A 155 -5.83 3.39 2.41
C LEU A 155 -5.80 3.30 0.89
N THR A 156 -5.58 4.43 0.25
CA THR A 156 -5.12 4.55 -1.14
C THR A 156 -4.01 5.60 -1.17
N PHE A 157 -2.90 5.32 -1.86
CA PHE A 157 -1.82 6.29 -1.95
C PHE A 157 -1.15 6.28 -3.32
N TYR A 158 -0.53 7.41 -3.64
CA TYR A 158 0.15 7.69 -4.90
C TYR A 158 1.53 8.22 -4.58
N HIS A 159 2.57 7.63 -5.16
CA HIS A 159 3.95 7.98 -4.81
C HIS A 159 4.91 7.89 -5.98
N ASN A 160 6.04 8.53 -5.82
CA ASN A 160 7.23 8.37 -6.65
C ASN A 160 8.43 9.06 -6.00
N SER A 161 9.64 8.72 -6.46
CA SER A 161 10.86 9.48 -6.14
C SER A 161 11.21 10.46 -7.24
N PHE A 162 11.83 11.58 -6.89
CA PHE A 162 12.23 12.62 -7.84
C PHE A 162 13.43 13.41 -7.33
N PRO A 163 14.23 14.06 -8.23
CA PRO A 163 15.35 14.89 -7.82
C PRO A 163 14.90 16.13 -7.04
N THR A 164 15.60 16.48 -5.96
CA THR A 164 15.27 17.61 -5.07
C THR A 164 15.00 18.93 -5.81
N PHE A 165 15.78 19.26 -6.83
CA PHE A 165 15.60 20.51 -7.60
C PHE A 165 14.29 20.58 -8.39
N GLN A 166 13.55 19.48 -8.50
CA GLN A 166 12.24 19.40 -9.17
C GLN A 166 11.05 19.57 -8.22
N ILE A 167 11.27 19.82 -6.93
CA ILE A 167 10.21 19.89 -5.91
C ILE A 167 9.05 20.82 -6.30
N ASN A 168 9.33 21.96 -6.93
CA ASN A 168 8.28 22.90 -7.35
C ASN A 168 7.36 22.32 -8.43
N LYS A 169 7.94 21.59 -9.40
CA LYS A 169 7.19 20.89 -10.45
C LYS A 169 6.40 19.74 -9.87
N TRP A 170 7.04 18.96 -8.99
CA TRP A 170 6.37 17.83 -8.34
C TRP A 170 5.15 18.26 -7.54
N LEU A 171 5.27 19.30 -6.71
CA LEU A 171 4.15 19.84 -5.93
C LEU A 171 3.01 20.34 -6.82
N GLU A 172 3.34 20.97 -7.97
CA GLU A 172 2.33 21.48 -8.91
C GLU A 172 1.55 20.33 -9.56
N ILE A 173 2.24 19.37 -10.19
CA ILE A 173 1.58 18.28 -10.91
C ILE A 173 0.86 17.30 -9.96
N SER A 174 1.47 17.01 -8.80
CA SER A 174 0.85 16.12 -7.81
C SER A 174 -0.41 16.72 -7.20
N SER A 175 -0.43 18.03 -6.92
CA SER A 175 -1.67 18.69 -6.47
C SER A 175 -2.71 18.78 -7.57
N GLN A 176 -2.31 19.03 -8.82
CA GLN A 176 -3.22 19.13 -9.96
C GLN A 176 -3.98 17.81 -10.20
N ARG A 177 -3.35 16.64 -9.96
CA ARG A 177 -4.01 15.32 -10.04
C ARG A 177 -5.32 15.27 -9.26
N PHE A 178 -5.38 15.93 -8.10
CA PHE A 178 -6.52 15.89 -7.17
C PHE A 178 -7.45 17.11 -7.26
N LEU A 179 -7.30 17.99 -8.26
CA LEU A 179 -8.17 19.16 -8.37
C LEU A 179 -9.48 18.84 -9.11
N ASN A 180 -9.40 18.44 -10.34
CA ASN A 180 -10.56 18.09 -11.16
C ASN A 180 -10.21 16.88 -12.02
N PRO A 181 -10.10 15.67 -11.45
CA PRO A 181 -9.76 14.49 -12.22
C PRO A 181 -10.84 14.17 -13.24
N VAL A 182 -10.41 13.73 -14.41
CA VAL A 182 -11.27 13.24 -15.47
C VAL A 182 -10.91 11.78 -15.74
N PHE A 183 -11.85 10.90 -15.50
CA PHE A 183 -11.64 9.46 -15.57
C PHE A 183 -11.77 8.96 -17.01
N ARG A 184 -10.80 9.38 -17.84
CA ARG A 184 -10.71 8.99 -19.25
C ARG A 184 -10.40 7.53 -19.40
N THR A 185 -10.67 7.00 -20.58
CA THR A 185 -10.36 5.60 -20.91
C THR A 185 -10.90 4.59 -19.89
N PHE A 186 -12.01 4.95 -19.23
CA PHE A 186 -12.65 4.16 -18.18
C PHE A 186 -12.81 2.69 -18.60
N GLN A 187 -13.28 2.43 -19.84
CA GLN A 187 -13.46 1.07 -20.35
C GLN A 187 -12.16 0.26 -20.44
N SER A 188 -11.08 0.84 -20.97
CA SER A 188 -9.82 0.10 -21.08
C SER A 188 -9.17 -0.18 -19.73
N GLU A 189 -9.33 0.72 -18.76
CA GLU A 189 -8.87 0.46 -17.38
C GLU A 189 -9.72 -0.63 -16.70
N LEU A 190 -11.02 -0.68 -16.99
CA LEU A 190 -11.86 -1.76 -16.51
C LEU A 190 -11.39 -3.13 -17.01
N GLU A 191 -10.98 -3.21 -18.27
CA GLU A 191 -10.39 -4.44 -18.82
C GLU A 191 -9.06 -4.81 -18.17
N THR A 192 -8.26 -3.83 -17.74
CA THR A 192 -7.04 -4.06 -16.95
C THR A 192 -7.40 -4.66 -15.58
N VAL A 193 -8.39 -4.10 -14.90
CA VAL A 193 -8.89 -4.63 -13.61
C VAL A 193 -9.45 -6.06 -13.77
N TYR A 194 -10.11 -6.37 -14.90
CA TYR A 194 -10.53 -7.75 -15.20
C TYR A 194 -9.35 -8.71 -15.33
N GLU A 195 -8.26 -8.28 -15.97
CA GLU A 195 -7.05 -9.11 -16.07
C GLU A 195 -6.41 -9.36 -14.71
N GLU A 196 -6.36 -8.34 -13.86
CA GLU A 196 -5.82 -8.48 -12.50
C GLU A 196 -6.68 -9.43 -11.66
N TYR A 197 -8.00 -9.28 -11.72
CA TYR A 197 -8.93 -10.21 -11.08
C TYR A 197 -8.70 -11.64 -11.58
N ASN A 198 -8.64 -11.83 -12.90
CA ASN A 198 -8.44 -13.15 -13.52
C ASN A 198 -7.10 -13.78 -13.13
N ARG A 199 -6.01 -13.00 -13.07
CA ARG A 199 -4.71 -13.46 -12.56
C ARG A 199 -4.78 -13.87 -11.08
N GLY A 200 -5.54 -13.12 -10.28
CA GLY A 200 -5.81 -13.50 -8.90
C GLY A 200 -6.46 -14.87 -8.77
N GLN A 201 -7.44 -15.18 -9.65
CA GLN A 201 -8.12 -16.47 -9.67
C GLN A 201 -7.21 -17.63 -10.14
N ASP A 202 -6.16 -17.35 -10.89
CA ASP A 202 -5.16 -18.34 -11.29
C ASP A 202 -4.10 -18.62 -10.19
N ASN A 203 -4.09 -17.82 -9.13
CA ASN A 203 -3.13 -17.94 -8.02
C ASN A 203 -3.78 -18.65 -6.81
N PRO A 204 -3.40 -19.91 -6.51
CA PRO A 204 -3.96 -20.65 -5.37
C PRO A 204 -3.74 -19.94 -4.04
N GLY A 205 -2.60 -19.26 -3.85
CA GLY A 205 -2.32 -18.50 -2.63
C GLY A 205 -3.29 -17.33 -2.44
N ARG A 206 -3.67 -16.65 -3.53
CA ARG A 206 -4.66 -15.57 -3.47
C ARG A 206 -6.04 -16.12 -3.13
N VAL A 207 -6.49 -17.19 -3.78
CA VAL A 207 -7.79 -17.80 -3.51
C VAL A 207 -7.87 -18.33 -2.07
N GLN A 208 -6.78 -18.90 -1.57
CA GLN A 208 -6.67 -19.32 -0.15
C GLN A 208 -6.75 -18.11 0.79
N TYR A 209 -6.03 -17.03 0.48
CA TYR A 209 -6.07 -15.80 1.26
C TYR A 209 -7.48 -15.21 1.30
N ASP A 210 -8.17 -15.11 0.16
CA ASP A 210 -9.53 -14.58 0.07
C ASP A 210 -10.52 -15.44 0.88
N PHE A 211 -10.35 -16.78 0.90
CA PHE A 211 -11.12 -17.67 1.76
C PHE A 211 -10.87 -17.39 3.25
N ILE A 212 -9.60 -17.28 3.65
CA ILE A 212 -9.24 -16.97 5.05
C ILE A 212 -9.86 -15.63 5.47
N GLN A 213 -9.68 -14.59 4.65
CA GLN A 213 -10.22 -13.26 4.94
C GLN A 213 -11.75 -13.27 5.06
N SER A 214 -12.44 -14.00 4.16
CA SER A 214 -13.90 -14.09 4.16
C SER A 214 -14.45 -14.66 5.47
N LYS A 215 -13.70 -15.53 6.15
CA LYS A 215 -14.08 -16.14 7.43
C LYS A 215 -13.53 -15.37 8.63
N ALA A 216 -12.32 -14.85 8.53
CA ALA A 216 -11.68 -14.08 9.60
C ALA A 216 -12.45 -12.77 9.92
N TYR A 217 -13.09 -12.18 8.92
CA TYR A 217 -13.79 -10.90 9.03
C TYR A 217 -15.25 -10.99 8.58
N GLU A 218 -15.90 -12.13 8.77
CA GLU A 218 -17.31 -12.32 8.37
C GLU A 218 -18.21 -11.22 8.95
N GLY A 219 -19.00 -10.57 8.10
CA GLY A 219 -19.83 -9.41 8.48
C GLY A 219 -19.15 -8.03 8.40
N HIS A 220 -17.83 -7.99 8.25
CA HIS A 220 -17.04 -6.75 8.08
C HIS A 220 -16.56 -6.60 6.63
N PRO A 221 -16.42 -5.37 6.09
CA PRO A 221 -15.87 -5.15 4.75
C PRO A 221 -14.48 -5.76 4.53
N TYR A 222 -13.65 -5.93 5.56
CA TYR A 222 -12.36 -6.62 5.46
C TYR A 222 -12.46 -8.07 4.96
N ALA A 223 -13.65 -8.67 4.99
CA ALA A 223 -13.90 -9.98 4.39
C ALA A 223 -13.87 -9.98 2.85
N ARG A 224 -13.88 -8.80 2.22
CA ARG A 224 -13.97 -8.65 0.77
C ARG A 224 -12.58 -8.52 0.15
N SER A 225 -12.49 -8.85 -1.15
CA SER A 225 -11.30 -8.54 -1.93
C SER A 225 -11.24 -7.04 -2.25
N VAL A 226 -10.05 -6.45 -2.21
CA VAL A 226 -9.81 -5.07 -2.69
C VAL A 226 -10.18 -4.92 -4.17
N LEU A 227 -10.05 -5.99 -4.96
CA LEU A 227 -10.42 -6.00 -6.39
C LEU A 227 -11.94 -5.93 -6.62
N GLY A 228 -12.75 -6.12 -5.57
CA GLY A 228 -14.20 -6.17 -5.68
C GLY A 228 -14.76 -7.53 -6.14
N LEU A 229 -16.07 -7.59 -6.27
CA LEU A 229 -16.81 -8.77 -6.74
C LEU A 229 -16.98 -8.74 -8.27
N PRO A 230 -16.92 -9.90 -8.95
CA PRO A 230 -17.06 -9.97 -10.42
C PRO A 230 -18.35 -9.34 -10.95
N GLU A 231 -19.46 -9.54 -10.25
CA GLU A 231 -20.78 -9.00 -10.62
C GLU A 231 -20.79 -7.46 -10.58
N HIS A 232 -20.10 -6.85 -9.64
CA HIS A 232 -19.98 -5.40 -9.54
C HIS A 232 -19.05 -4.84 -10.61
N LEU A 233 -17.92 -5.51 -10.86
CA LEU A 233 -16.99 -5.14 -11.92
C LEU A 233 -17.63 -5.21 -13.31
N LYS A 234 -18.53 -6.19 -13.55
CA LYS A 234 -19.28 -6.33 -14.82
C LYS A 234 -20.36 -5.27 -15.02
N ASN A 235 -20.71 -4.52 -13.97
CA ASN A 235 -21.75 -3.49 -14.01
C ASN A 235 -21.23 -2.13 -13.50
N PRO A 236 -20.19 -1.56 -14.14
CA PRO A 236 -19.53 -0.36 -13.66
C PRO A 236 -20.43 0.86 -13.79
N ARG A 237 -20.37 1.75 -12.78
CA ARG A 237 -21.06 3.05 -12.80
C ARG A 237 -20.04 4.17 -12.62
N LEU A 238 -19.81 4.93 -13.68
CA LEU A 238 -18.86 6.05 -13.62
C LEU A 238 -19.34 7.16 -12.65
N SER A 239 -20.65 7.37 -12.54
CA SER A 239 -21.23 8.31 -11.56
C SER A 239 -20.92 7.90 -10.10
N GLN A 240 -20.92 6.61 -9.78
CA GLN A 240 -20.59 6.11 -8.45
C GLN A 240 -19.09 6.28 -8.14
N LEU A 241 -18.23 6.11 -9.13
CA LEU A 241 -16.80 6.38 -9.00
C LEU A 241 -16.54 7.87 -8.72
N ILE A 242 -17.20 8.76 -9.47
CA ILE A 242 -17.14 10.22 -9.26
C ILE A 242 -17.65 10.56 -7.85
N LYS A 243 -18.75 9.94 -7.42
CA LYS A 243 -19.27 10.13 -6.07
C LYS A 243 -18.27 9.68 -5.01
N PHE A 244 -17.67 8.48 -5.15
CA PHE A 244 -16.67 7.95 -4.24
C PHE A 244 -15.47 8.90 -4.12
N TYR A 245 -14.96 9.42 -5.26
CA TYR A 245 -13.92 10.43 -5.26
C TYR A 245 -14.34 11.69 -4.49
N ASN A 246 -15.52 12.23 -4.76
CA ASN A 246 -16.01 13.45 -4.11
C ASN A 246 -16.22 13.28 -2.59
N ASP A 247 -16.64 12.10 -2.16
CA ASP A 247 -16.88 11.77 -0.76
C ASP A 247 -15.57 11.62 0.03
N TRP A 248 -14.58 10.92 -0.53
CA TRP A 248 -13.43 10.46 0.25
C TRP A 248 -12.12 11.21 -0.05
N TYR A 249 -11.94 11.79 -1.24
CA TYR A 249 -10.74 12.56 -1.60
C TYR A 249 -10.90 14.02 -1.18
N THR A 250 -11.10 14.22 0.11
CA THR A 250 -11.24 15.54 0.74
C THR A 250 -9.93 15.92 1.42
N ALA A 251 -9.59 17.20 1.45
CA ALA A 251 -8.31 17.66 1.98
C ALA A 251 -8.05 17.17 3.42
N GLU A 252 -9.06 17.17 4.28
CA GLU A 252 -8.94 16.70 5.68
C GLU A 252 -8.71 15.18 5.81
N ASN A 253 -9.09 14.41 4.79
CA ASN A 253 -8.92 12.95 4.72
C ASN A 253 -7.64 12.55 3.99
N MET A 254 -6.80 13.52 3.62
CA MET A 254 -5.57 13.31 2.84
C MET A 254 -4.34 13.77 3.61
N VAL A 255 -3.21 13.18 3.24
CA VAL A 255 -1.88 13.55 3.72
C VAL A 255 -0.90 13.73 2.57
N LEU A 256 -0.10 14.78 2.62
CA LEU A 256 1.10 14.94 1.81
C LEU A 256 2.30 14.53 2.65
N ILE A 257 3.08 13.59 2.16
CA ILE A 257 4.31 13.11 2.81
C ILE A 257 5.48 13.37 1.88
N LEU A 258 6.53 13.99 2.41
CA LEU A 258 7.77 14.24 1.71
C LEU A 258 8.94 13.78 2.57
N VAL A 259 9.81 12.94 2.03
CA VAL A 259 10.99 12.42 2.73
C VAL A 259 12.23 12.62 1.86
N GLY A 260 13.26 13.25 2.38
CA GLY A 260 14.53 13.40 1.66
C GLY A 260 15.18 14.76 1.82
N ASN A 261 16.05 15.12 0.88
CA ASN A 261 16.85 16.33 0.93
C ASN A 261 16.00 17.58 0.61
N ILE A 262 15.20 17.99 1.57
CA ILE A 262 14.31 19.16 1.48
C ILE A 262 14.34 19.94 2.80
N ASN A 263 14.02 21.23 2.73
CA ASN A 263 13.85 22.07 3.91
C ASN A 263 12.36 22.47 4.04
N ALA A 264 11.71 22.01 5.08
CA ALA A 264 10.27 22.21 5.31
C ALA A 264 9.88 23.70 5.36
N ASN A 265 10.72 24.55 5.98
CA ASN A 265 10.43 25.98 6.10
C ASN A 265 10.45 26.68 4.74
N GLN A 266 11.37 26.26 3.85
CA GLN A 266 11.49 26.84 2.51
C GLN A 266 10.35 26.44 1.58
N ILE A 267 9.83 25.20 1.70
CA ILE A 267 8.80 24.67 0.78
C ILE A 267 7.37 24.85 1.30
N SER A 268 7.18 25.18 2.58
CA SER A 268 5.83 25.30 3.19
C SER A 268 4.91 26.27 2.44
N GLY A 269 5.42 27.42 2.02
CA GLY A 269 4.66 28.38 1.20
C GLY A 269 4.27 27.83 -0.17
N ARG A 270 5.14 27.03 -0.80
CA ARG A 270 4.83 26.38 -2.08
C ARG A 270 3.81 25.26 -1.90
N ILE A 271 3.91 24.47 -0.84
CA ILE A 271 2.89 23.46 -0.49
C ILE A 271 1.53 24.13 -0.29
N ALA A 272 1.47 25.22 0.47
CA ALA A 272 0.23 25.96 0.69
C ALA A 272 -0.36 26.54 -0.62
N SER A 273 0.47 27.01 -1.55
CA SER A 273 -0.01 27.54 -2.85
C SER A 273 -0.43 26.48 -3.85
N THR A 274 -0.02 25.22 -3.68
CA THR A 274 -0.36 24.08 -4.55
C THR A 274 -1.46 23.22 -3.92
N PHE A 275 -1.17 22.49 -2.89
CA PHE A 275 -2.14 21.61 -2.19
C PHE A 275 -3.22 22.38 -1.41
N GLY A 276 -2.98 23.64 -1.04
CA GLY A 276 -4.02 24.50 -0.46
C GLY A 276 -5.17 24.83 -1.42
N ARG A 277 -5.02 24.54 -2.72
CA ARG A 277 -6.10 24.67 -3.73
C ARG A 277 -7.12 23.52 -3.67
N LEU A 278 -6.79 22.42 -3.01
CA LEU A 278 -7.71 21.30 -2.86
C LEU A 278 -8.96 21.77 -2.10
N PRO A 279 -10.17 21.40 -2.59
CA PRO A 279 -11.39 21.89 -1.99
C PRO A 279 -11.56 21.35 -0.57
N GLN A 280 -11.96 22.25 0.35
CA GLN A 280 -12.38 21.87 1.67
C GLN A 280 -13.81 21.34 1.59
N ARG A 281 -13.95 20.04 1.78
CA ARG A 281 -15.24 19.33 1.83
C ARG A 281 -15.25 18.44 3.05
N ALA A 282 -16.40 18.26 3.68
CA ALA A 282 -16.55 17.32 4.78
C ALA A 282 -16.44 15.88 4.28
N THR A 283 -15.65 15.10 4.97
CA THR A 283 -15.57 13.65 4.73
C THR A 283 -16.81 12.98 5.34
N PRO A 284 -17.45 12.03 4.64
CA PRO A 284 -18.56 11.28 5.22
C PRO A 284 -18.16 10.57 6.52
N GLU A 285 -19.12 10.47 7.44
CA GLU A 285 -18.94 9.64 8.64
C GLU A 285 -18.70 8.18 8.25
N ARG A 286 -17.71 7.55 8.88
CA ARG A 286 -17.39 6.14 8.62
C ARG A 286 -18.40 5.25 9.31
N LYS A 287 -18.83 4.23 8.61
CA LYS A 287 -19.65 3.18 9.20
C LYS A 287 -18.79 2.36 10.18
N THR A 288 -19.35 2.05 11.33
CA THR A 288 -18.78 1.12 12.29
C THR A 288 -19.41 -0.26 12.10
N TYR A 289 -18.60 -1.29 12.26
CA TYR A 289 -19.04 -2.67 12.10
C TYR A 289 -18.75 -3.45 13.39
N PRO A 290 -19.69 -4.31 13.84
CA PRO A 290 -19.42 -5.16 14.99
C PRO A 290 -18.26 -6.11 14.70
N ASP A 291 -17.45 -6.39 15.71
CA ASP A 291 -16.41 -7.41 15.60
C ASP A 291 -17.06 -8.80 15.62
N LEU A 292 -16.46 -9.76 14.88
CA LEU A 292 -16.91 -11.14 14.83
C LEU A 292 -16.83 -11.76 16.24
N ASP A 293 -17.95 -12.31 16.71
CA ASP A 293 -18.02 -13.01 18.00
C ASP A 293 -17.57 -14.46 17.83
N ILE A 294 -16.27 -14.71 18.08
CA ILE A 294 -15.71 -16.07 18.01
C ILE A 294 -15.87 -16.71 19.40
N LYS A 295 -16.67 -17.77 19.47
CA LYS A 295 -16.91 -18.55 20.70
C LYS A 295 -16.60 -20.03 20.49
N GLY A 296 -15.69 -20.54 21.27
CA GLY A 296 -15.20 -21.91 21.14
C GLY A 296 -14.51 -22.13 19.78
N ARG A 297 -14.22 -23.38 19.50
CA ARG A 297 -13.65 -23.81 18.24
C ARG A 297 -14.70 -23.96 17.16
N THR A 298 -14.64 -23.17 16.08
CA THR A 298 -15.49 -23.34 14.90
C THR A 298 -14.63 -23.74 13.69
N GLN A 299 -15.06 -24.76 12.94
CA GLN A 299 -14.31 -25.26 11.78
C GLN A 299 -15.02 -24.93 10.46
N TYR A 300 -14.23 -24.44 9.50
CA TYR A 300 -14.60 -24.35 8.09
C TYR A 300 -13.61 -25.13 7.24
N THR A 301 -14.07 -25.66 6.09
CA THR A 301 -13.21 -26.41 5.17
C THR A 301 -13.45 -25.91 3.74
N ALA A 302 -12.36 -25.68 2.99
CA ALA A 302 -12.42 -25.30 1.59
C ALA A 302 -11.37 -26.03 0.75
N LYS A 303 -11.73 -26.38 -0.50
CA LYS A 303 -10.85 -27.02 -1.48
C LYS A 303 -10.23 -25.98 -2.41
N VAL A 304 -9.38 -25.12 -1.84
CA VAL A 304 -8.78 -23.97 -2.53
C VAL A 304 -7.26 -23.96 -2.48
N GLY A 305 -6.64 -24.88 -1.76
CA GLY A 305 -5.19 -24.93 -1.57
C GLY A 305 -4.46 -25.74 -2.64
N ARG A 306 -3.17 -25.42 -2.81
CA ARG A 306 -2.24 -26.26 -3.56
C ARG A 306 -1.84 -27.50 -2.75
N TYR A 307 -1.74 -27.33 -1.45
CA TYR A 307 -1.43 -28.35 -0.44
C TYR A 307 -2.41 -28.21 0.71
N PRO A 308 -2.64 -29.29 1.51
CA PRO A 308 -3.43 -29.17 2.73
C PRO A 308 -2.73 -28.24 3.73
N SER A 309 -3.49 -27.41 4.42
CA SER A 309 -3.01 -26.57 5.53
C SER A 309 -4.17 -26.23 6.46
N VAL A 310 -3.85 -25.84 7.67
CA VAL A 310 -4.81 -25.28 8.62
C VAL A 310 -4.37 -23.87 8.99
N CYS A 311 -5.31 -22.92 8.98
CA CYS A 311 -5.11 -21.59 9.53
C CYS A 311 -6.00 -21.42 10.76
N LEU A 312 -5.40 -21.23 11.91
CA LEU A 312 -6.08 -20.86 13.14
C LEU A 312 -6.21 -19.35 13.19
N VAL A 313 -7.46 -18.87 13.28
CA VAL A 313 -7.75 -17.43 13.33
C VAL A 313 -8.32 -17.09 14.69
N TYR A 314 -7.65 -16.20 15.40
CA TYR A 314 -8.07 -15.66 16.68
C TYR A 314 -8.44 -14.19 16.54
N LYS A 315 -9.20 -13.65 17.50
CA LYS A 315 -9.33 -12.20 17.65
C LYS A 315 -7.94 -11.64 17.97
N GLY A 316 -7.58 -10.57 17.26
CA GLY A 316 -6.40 -9.75 17.54
C GLY A 316 -6.84 -8.38 18.02
N VAL A 317 -5.95 -7.41 17.88
CA VAL A 317 -6.17 -6.01 18.24
C VAL A 317 -6.07 -5.11 17.01
N PRO A 318 -6.77 -3.98 16.97
CA PRO A 318 -6.57 -2.99 15.92
C PRO A 318 -5.20 -2.32 16.07
N ALA A 319 -4.74 -1.68 15.01
CA ALA A 319 -3.51 -0.90 14.99
C ALA A 319 -3.51 0.20 16.08
N GLY A 320 -2.36 0.45 16.67
CA GLY A 320 -2.18 1.41 17.76
C GLY A 320 -2.68 0.94 19.15
N HIS A 321 -3.19 -0.30 19.25
CA HIS A 321 -3.60 -0.85 20.53
C HIS A 321 -2.39 -1.17 21.43
N PRO A 322 -2.45 -0.92 22.76
CA PRO A 322 -1.31 -1.21 23.67
C PRO A 322 -0.82 -2.67 23.63
N ASP A 323 -1.69 -3.62 23.31
CA ASP A 323 -1.34 -5.04 23.21
C ASP A 323 -0.77 -5.45 21.83
N GLU A 324 -0.71 -4.55 20.85
CA GLU A 324 -0.24 -4.88 19.50
C GLU A 324 1.19 -5.42 19.50
N LYS A 325 2.14 -4.65 20.01
CA LYS A 325 3.56 -5.03 20.05
C LYS A 325 3.85 -6.25 20.94
N PRO A 326 3.29 -6.38 22.17
CA PRO A 326 3.38 -7.62 22.92
C PRO A 326 2.86 -8.85 22.18
N LEU A 327 1.74 -8.69 21.43
CA LEU A 327 1.13 -9.77 20.66
C LEU A 327 1.96 -10.13 19.41
N GLU A 328 2.58 -9.15 18.75
CA GLU A 328 3.55 -9.39 17.67
C GLU A 328 4.76 -10.21 18.15
N ILE A 329 5.30 -9.90 19.35
CA ILE A 329 6.38 -10.69 19.94
C ILE A 329 5.90 -12.10 20.27
N ALA A 330 4.70 -12.26 20.85
CA ALA A 330 4.11 -13.57 21.14
C ALA A 330 3.96 -14.43 19.88
N LEU A 331 3.53 -13.84 18.76
CA LEU A 331 3.44 -14.53 17.47
C LEU A 331 4.81 -14.80 16.84
N SER A 332 5.79 -13.91 17.04
CA SER A 332 7.18 -14.12 16.61
C SER A 332 7.86 -15.26 17.38
N LEU A 333 7.45 -15.54 18.62
CA LEU A 333 7.87 -16.74 19.37
C LEU A 333 7.28 -18.03 18.81
N LEU A 334 6.21 -17.95 18.00
CA LEU A 334 5.72 -19.11 17.24
C LEU A 334 6.49 -19.30 15.94
N SER A 335 6.73 -18.23 15.18
CA SER A 335 7.48 -18.29 13.90
C SER A 335 8.13 -16.95 13.60
N ASN A 336 9.40 -16.96 13.22
CA ASN A 336 10.18 -15.77 12.88
C ASN A 336 11.24 -16.02 11.79
N SER A 337 11.80 -14.95 11.24
CA SER A 337 12.78 -15.02 10.16
C SER A 337 14.11 -15.70 10.55
N SER A 338 14.41 -15.81 11.84
CA SER A 338 15.60 -16.50 12.36
C SER A 338 15.37 -17.99 12.61
N ALA A 339 14.18 -18.51 12.31
CA ALA A 339 13.77 -19.90 12.50
C ALA A 339 13.96 -20.42 13.94
N THR A 340 13.67 -19.56 14.93
CA THR A 340 13.82 -19.88 16.36
C THR A 340 12.48 -20.08 17.09
N GLY A 341 11.36 -19.86 16.40
CA GLY A 341 10.02 -20.01 16.96
C GLY A 341 9.63 -21.47 17.19
N ALA A 342 8.59 -21.67 17.99
CA ALA A 342 8.10 -23.01 18.34
C ALA A 342 7.60 -23.81 17.11
N LEU A 343 6.96 -23.16 16.14
CA LEU A 343 6.57 -23.80 14.89
C LEU A 343 7.77 -24.03 13.96
N ASP A 344 8.73 -23.12 13.97
CA ASP A 344 9.96 -23.26 13.19
C ASP A 344 10.73 -24.51 13.66
N LYS A 345 10.83 -24.70 14.99
CA LYS A 345 11.44 -25.88 15.58
C LYS A 345 10.71 -27.17 15.17
N LEU A 346 9.37 -27.19 15.18
CA LEU A 346 8.60 -28.34 14.71
C LEU A 346 8.86 -28.64 13.22
N SER A 347 9.13 -27.61 12.40
CA SER A 347 9.49 -27.79 10.99
C SER A 347 10.91 -28.36 10.84
N ILE A 348 11.87 -27.88 11.63
CA ILE A 348 13.26 -28.37 11.64
C ILE A 348 13.31 -29.82 12.13
N ASP A 349 12.53 -30.17 13.16
CA ASP A 349 12.45 -31.51 13.74
C ASP A 349 11.66 -32.49 12.84
N GLY A 350 11.11 -32.03 11.71
CA GLY A 350 10.35 -32.85 10.77
C GLY A 350 8.99 -33.29 11.29
N GLU A 351 8.35 -32.51 12.16
CA GLU A 351 7.01 -32.78 12.66
C GLU A 351 5.93 -32.08 11.80
N ILE A 352 6.22 -30.96 11.18
CA ILE A 352 5.37 -30.24 10.23
C ILE A 352 6.19 -29.88 8.99
N THR A 353 5.54 -29.58 7.88
CA THR A 353 6.25 -29.10 6.68
C THR A 353 6.63 -27.62 6.84
N ASN A 354 5.72 -26.79 7.34
CA ASN A 354 5.95 -25.35 7.56
C ASN A 354 4.94 -24.80 8.55
N GLY A 355 5.32 -23.75 9.28
CA GLY A 355 4.46 -22.98 10.18
C GLY A 355 4.73 -21.48 10.03
N TYR A 356 3.69 -20.68 10.18
CA TYR A 356 3.75 -19.22 10.11
C TYR A 356 2.73 -18.60 11.05
N ALA A 357 3.11 -17.53 11.74
CA ALA A 357 2.23 -16.77 12.63
C ALA A 357 2.33 -15.27 12.32
N SER A 358 1.21 -14.56 12.32
CA SER A 358 1.15 -13.12 12.07
C SER A 358 -0.01 -12.45 12.78
N LEU A 359 0.13 -11.17 13.06
CA LEU A 359 -0.93 -10.26 13.44
C LEU A 359 -1.32 -9.42 12.22
N ASP A 360 -2.61 -9.41 11.88
CA ASP A 360 -3.19 -8.41 11.00
C ASP A 360 -3.80 -7.33 11.90
N ALA A 361 -3.07 -6.29 12.21
CA ALA A 361 -3.56 -5.13 12.93
C ALA A 361 -4.09 -4.09 11.92
N ASN A 362 -5.34 -4.27 11.48
CA ASN A 362 -5.99 -3.26 10.63
C ASN A 362 -6.54 -2.13 11.51
N ARG A 363 -6.93 -1.02 10.88
CA ARG A 363 -7.41 0.18 11.59
C ARG A 363 -8.61 -0.08 12.52
N GLU A 364 -9.57 -0.91 12.12
CA GLU A 364 -10.80 -1.14 12.89
C GLU A 364 -10.77 -2.43 13.71
N GLN A 365 -10.17 -3.48 13.19
CA GLN A 365 -10.16 -4.81 13.80
C GLN A 365 -8.86 -5.55 13.49
N GLY A 366 -8.37 -6.34 14.43
CA GLY A 366 -7.21 -7.20 14.24
C GLY A 366 -7.53 -8.70 14.28
N ARG A 367 -6.64 -9.50 13.69
CA ARG A 367 -6.68 -10.97 13.74
C ARG A 367 -5.30 -11.56 13.89
N CYS A 368 -5.15 -12.51 14.82
CA CYS A 368 -3.98 -13.37 14.85
C CYS A 368 -4.23 -14.57 13.94
N LYS A 369 -3.31 -14.84 13.03
CA LYS A 369 -3.37 -15.95 12.08
C LYS A 369 -2.17 -16.85 12.28
N ILE A 370 -2.43 -18.14 12.52
CA ILE A 370 -1.41 -19.16 12.70
C ILE A 370 -1.67 -20.27 11.69
N SER A 371 -0.84 -20.32 10.65
CA SER A 371 -0.99 -21.28 9.54
C SER A 371 0.04 -22.39 9.67
N VAL A 372 -0.39 -23.64 9.54
CA VAL A 372 0.49 -24.81 9.60
C VAL A 372 0.19 -25.75 8.42
N THR A 373 1.22 -26.14 7.72
CA THR A 373 1.17 -27.18 6.69
C THR A 373 1.54 -28.51 7.33
N PRO A 374 0.66 -29.53 7.30
CA PRO A 374 0.96 -30.85 7.84
C PRO A 374 2.25 -31.44 7.26
N LEU A 375 2.85 -32.37 7.99
CA LEU A 375 4.01 -33.10 7.50
C LEU A 375 3.64 -33.89 6.23
N TYR A 376 4.54 -33.83 5.23
CA TYR A 376 4.47 -34.73 4.10
C TYR A 376 5.22 -36.04 4.41
N ASP A 377 4.50 -37.15 4.52
CA ASP A 377 5.07 -38.47 4.74
C ASP A 377 5.53 -39.04 3.37
N GLU A 378 6.85 -39.11 3.17
CA GLU A 378 7.44 -39.59 1.92
C GLU A 378 7.16 -41.09 1.69
N ASN A 379 7.06 -41.90 2.76
CA ASN A 379 6.78 -43.33 2.67
C ASN A 379 5.36 -43.60 2.20
N GLN A 380 4.40 -42.82 2.72
CA GLN A 380 3.00 -42.93 2.34
C GLN A 380 2.62 -42.02 1.14
N ARG A 381 3.54 -41.14 0.69
CA ARG A 381 3.34 -40.15 -0.38
C ARG A 381 2.08 -39.28 -0.16
N ARG A 382 1.83 -38.92 1.07
CA ARG A 382 0.67 -38.09 1.47
C ARG A 382 1.00 -37.18 2.63
N PHE A 383 0.24 -36.12 2.76
CA PHE A 383 0.29 -35.28 3.96
C PHE A 383 -0.45 -35.93 5.13
N GLU A 384 0.01 -35.68 6.35
CA GLU A 384 -0.78 -35.87 7.55
C GLU A 384 -2.08 -35.08 7.48
N SER A 385 -3.00 -35.32 8.42
CA SER A 385 -4.27 -34.59 8.45
C SER A 385 -4.08 -33.14 8.97
N ASN A 386 -4.94 -32.22 8.49
CA ASN A 386 -5.05 -30.88 9.06
C ASN A 386 -5.32 -30.90 10.57
N LYS A 387 -6.02 -31.91 11.09
CA LYS A 387 -6.24 -32.09 12.52
C LYS A 387 -4.96 -32.39 13.29
N SER A 388 -4.00 -33.11 12.71
CA SER A 388 -2.67 -33.34 13.31
C SER A 388 -1.90 -32.03 13.39
N ALA A 389 -1.88 -31.24 12.31
CA ALA A 389 -1.23 -29.94 12.26
C ALA A 389 -1.84 -28.95 13.27
N GLU A 390 -3.17 -28.89 13.38
CA GLU A 390 -3.88 -28.10 14.37
C GLU A 390 -3.44 -28.45 15.80
N LYS A 391 -3.39 -29.75 16.14
CA LYS A 391 -2.94 -30.20 17.47
C LYS A 391 -1.52 -29.74 17.80
N LYS A 392 -0.61 -29.81 16.82
CA LYS A 392 0.78 -29.37 16.98
C LYS A 392 0.86 -27.84 17.15
N ALA A 393 0.08 -27.09 16.39
CA ALA A 393 -0.03 -25.63 16.53
C ALA A 393 -0.55 -25.23 17.92
N LEU A 394 -1.62 -25.86 18.39
CA LEU A 394 -2.19 -25.57 19.72
C LEU A 394 -1.20 -25.88 20.85
N LYS A 395 -0.38 -26.95 20.72
CA LYS A 395 0.68 -27.25 21.67
C LYS A 395 1.76 -26.15 21.70
N ALA A 396 2.17 -25.68 20.53
CA ALA A 396 3.13 -24.57 20.43
C ALA A 396 2.58 -23.28 21.06
N ILE A 397 1.32 -22.94 20.79
CA ILE A 397 0.63 -21.80 21.41
C ILE A 397 0.62 -21.92 22.93
N GLN A 398 0.30 -23.11 23.46
CA GLN A 398 0.25 -23.37 24.90
C GLN A 398 1.62 -23.18 25.57
N GLN A 399 2.72 -23.55 24.90
CA GLN A 399 4.07 -23.32 25.39
C GLN A 399 4.34 -21.83 25.60
N ILE A 400 3.99 -21.00 24.61
CA ILE A 400 4.13 -19.53 24.71
C ILE A 400 3.27 -18.97 25.86
N ALA A 401 2.01 -19.41 25.95
CA ALA A 401 1.08 -18.95 26.98
C ALA A 401 1.53 -19.35 28.41
N ASN A 402 2.25 -20.47 28.55
CA ASN A 402 2.84 -20.90 29.80
C ASN A 402 4.17 -20.19 30.13
N GLY A 403 4.76 -19.50 29.13
CA GLY A 403 6.10 -18.91 29.27
C GLY A 403 7.22 -19.95 29.17
N GLU A 404 6.98 -21.09 28.53
CA GLU A 404 7.97 -22.14 28.26
C GLU A 404 8.89 -21.73 27.11
N VAL A 405 9.55 -20.58 27.25
CA VAL A 405 10.45 -19.97 26.26
C VAL A 405 11.72 -19.53 26.95
N GLU A 406 12.85 -19.75 26.31
CA GLU A 406 14.15 -19.30 26.82
C GLU A 406 14.29 -17.78 26.69
N ASP A 407 14.74 -17.09 27.74
CA ASP A 407 14.85 -15.63 27.81
C ASP A 407 15.66 -15.05 26.62
N TRP A 408 16.75 -15.72 26.25
CA TRP A 408 17.59 -15.27 25.15
C TRP A 408 16.85 -15.23 23.77
N ILE A 409 15.81 -16.07 23.58
CA ILE A 409 15.00 -16.06 22.35
C ILE A 409 14.15 -14.78 22.30
N ILE A 410 13.59 -14.37 23.43
CA ILE A 410 12.82 -13.11 23.54
C ILE A 410 13.73 -11.94 23.23
N ASP A 411 14.92 -11.89 23.84
CA ASP A 411 15.90 -10.82 23.60
C ASP A 411 16.37 -10.79 22.15
N ALA A 412 16.58 -11.96 21.54
CA ALA A 412 16.95 -12.08 20.13
C ALA A 412 15.84 -11.56 19.20
N ILE A 413 14.57 -11.89 19.47
CA ILE A 413 13.42 -11.39 18.69
C ILE A 413 13.32 -9.88 18.82
N LYS A 414 13.34 -9.32 20.02
CA LYS A 414 13.30 -7.87 20.26
C LYS A 414 14.44 -7.15 19.55
N SER A 415 15.65 -7.67 19.66
CA SER A 415 16.82 -7.13 18.95
C SER A 415 16.68 -7.21 17.43
N ASN A 416 16.09 -8.28 16.90
CA ASN A 416 15.82 -8.43 15.46
C ASN A 416 14.75 -7.42 15.00
N MET A 417 13.68 -7.22 15.76
CA MET A 417 12.65 -6.23 15.45
C MET A 417 13.24 -4.80 15.41
N CYS A 418 14.09 -4.46 16.37
CA CYS A 418 14.77 -3.17 16.40
C CYS A 418 15.72 -2.98 15.20
N ARG A 419 16.52 -4.01 14.84
CA ARG A 419 17.40 -3.97 13.66
C ARG A 419 16.62 -3.88 12.35
N GLU A 420 15.51 -4.60 12.24
CA GLU A 420 14.65 -4.49 11.06
C GLU A 420 14.04 -3.10 10.93
N PHE A 421 13.62 -2.51 12.04
CA PHE A 421 13.16 -1.13 12.05
C PHE A 421 14.28 -0.17 11.58
N ASP A 422 15.51 -0.29 12.09
CA ASP A 422 16.63 0.52 11.63
C ASP A 422 16.89 0.35 10.13
N ARG A 423 16.86 -0.89 9.62
CA ARG A 423 17.03 -1.19 8.20
C ARG A 423 15.93 -0.57 7.33
N VAL A 424 14.68 -0.63 7.78
CA VAL A 424 13.54 -0.02 7.11
C VAL A 424 13.70 1.51 7.08
N MET A 425 14.22 2.09 8.15
CA MET A 425 14.44 3.53 8.26
C MET A 425 15.61 4.09 7.42
N GLU A 426 16.41 3.25 6.75
CA GLU A 426 17.40 3.69 5.76
C GLU A 426 16.77 4.19 4.45
N SER A 427 15.54 3.78 4.14
CA SER A 427 14.86 4.10 2.89
C SER A 427 13.88 5.28 3.05
N ASN A 428 13.99 6.30 2.18
CA ASN A 428 13.01 7.39 2.13
C ASN A 428 11.59 6.90 1.85
N GLU A 429 11.45 5.88 0.99
CA GLU A 429 10.16 5.24 0.69
C GLU A 429 9.55 4.60 1.93
N ASN A 430 10.33 3.79 2.65
CA ASN A 430 9.84 3.13 3.86
C ASN A 430 9.50 4.12 4.98
N LYS A 431 10.32 5.16 5.20
CA LYS A 431 9.98 6.27 6.11
C LYS A 431 8.63 6.88 5.73
N GLY A 432 8.41 7.12 4.42
CA GLY A 432 7.15 7.65 3.92
C GLY A 432 5.97 6.72 4.16
N LEU A 433 6.14 5.42 3.97
CA LEU A 433 5.09 4.42 4.21
C LEU A 433 4.75 4.26 5.70
N ILE A 434 5.74 4.34 6.60
CA ILE A 434 5.51 4.37 8.05
C ILE A 434 4.67 5.59 8.44
N LEU A 435 5.02 6.78 7.93
CA LEU A 435 4.24 8.00 8.18
C LEU A 435 2.83 7.91 7.60
N LEU A 436 2.66 7.26 6.44
CA LEU A 436 1.35 7.00 5.87
C LEU A 436 0.52 6.12 6.80
N GLN A 437 1.11 5.02 7.29
CA GLN A 437 0.40 4.09 8.20
C GLN A 437 -0.02 4.80 9.48
N ALA A 438 0.85 5.61 10.08
CA ALA A 438 0.52 6.43 11.25
C ALA A 438 -0.64 7.40 10.96
N PHE A 439 -0.66 8.04 9.78
CA PHE A 439 -1.78 8.89 9.38
C PHE A 439 -3.09 8.10 9.23
N ILE A 440 -3.05 6.94 8.58
CA ILE A 440 -4.23 6.10 8.35
C ILE A 440 -4.82 5.61 9.67
N ASN A 441 -3.97 5.16 10.60
CA ASN A 441 -4.35 4.62 11.89
C ASN A 441 -4.64 5.70 12.96
N GLU A 442 -4.38 6.98 12.63
CA GLU A 442 -4.49 8.11 13.58
C GLU A 442 -3.54 7.97 14.79
N GLU A 443 -2.38 7.37 14.57
CA GLU A 443 -1.34 7.17 15.56
C GLU A 443 -0.55 8.46 15.84
N ASP A 444 -0.03 8.58 17.06
CA ASP A 444 0.88 9.66 17.41
C ASP A 444 2.26 9.43 16.78
N LEU A 445 2.78 10.46 16.07
CA LEU A 445 4.08 10.35 15.40
C LEU A 445 5.25 10.15 16.38
N GLY A 446 5.10 10.58 17.63
CA GLY A 446 6.08 10.34 18.69
C GLY A 446 6.17 8.84 19.05
N GLN A 447 5.04 8.13 19.08
CA GLN A 447 5.02 6.68 19.30
C GLN A 447 5.72 5.91 18.19
N VAL A 448 5.53 6.34 16.93
CA VAL A 448 6.24 5.75 15.78
C VAL A 448 7.76 5.87 15.95
N LEU A 449 8.25 7.02 16.42
CA LEU A 449 9.68 7.25 16.65
C LEU A 449 10.22 6.50 17.86
N ASN A 450 9.38 6.21 18.85
CA ASN A 450 9.74 5.47 20.07
C ASN A 450 9.61 3.94 19.92
N TYR A 451 9.36 3.43 18.72
CA TYR A 451 9.12 2.00 18.46
C TYR A 451 10.13 1.08 19.14
N LYS A 452 11.44 1.38 19.04
CA LYS A 452 12.47 0.52 19.62
C LYS A 452 12.43 0.50 21.16
N ASP A 453 12.21 1.64 21.80
CA ASP A 453 12.10 1.72 23.25
C ASP A 453 10.87 0.95 23.75
N GLU A 454 9.75 1.03 23.04
CA GLU A 454 8.53 0.29 23.37
C GLU A 454 8.75 -1.22 23.22
N ILE A 455 9.37 -1.68 22.12
CA ILE A 455 9.73 -3.10 21.95
C ILE A 455 10.65 -3.59 23.06
N MET A 456 11.68 -2.83 23.41
CA MET A 456 12.64 -3.21 24.44
C MET A 456 12.02 -3.23 25.85
N ALA A 457 10.99 -2.44 26.12
CA ALA A 457 10.31 -2.39 27.41
C ALA A 457 9.39 -3.61 27.69
N ILE A 458 8.95 -4.34 26.65
CA ILE A 458 8.06 -5.50 26.81
C ILE A 458 8.78 -6.63 27.53
N ASN A 459 8.14 -7.23 28.52
CA ASN A 459 8.67 -8.32 29.34
C ASN A 459 7.89 -9.63 29.12
N ILE A 460 8.38 -10.73 29.70
CA ILE A 460 7.77 -12.06 29.54
C ILE A 460 6.33 -12.12 30.08
N ASP A 461 6.00 -11.36 31.14
CA ASP A 461 4.66 -11.37 31.71
C ASP A 461 3.64 -10.67 30.79
N ASP A 462 4.05 -9.63 30.05
CA ASP A 462 3.24 -9.02 29.00
C ASP A 462 2.95 -10.03 27.90
N ILE A 463 3.97 -10.77 27.44
CA ILE A 463 3.86 -11.79 26.39
C ILE A 463 2.91 -12.92 26.84
N LYS A 464 3.09 -13.44 28.05
CA LYS A 464 2.21 -14.47 28.64
C LYS A 464 0.77 -13.99 28.77
N ARG A 465 0.58 -12.75 29.18
CA ARG A 465 -0.73 -12.13 29.35
C ARG A 465 -1.47 -12.09 28.01
N VAL A 466 -0.83 -11.53 26.97
CA VAL A 466 -1.47 -11.41 25.65
C VAL A 466 -1.67 -12.78 24.99
N ALA A 467 -0.72 -13.72 25.13
CA ALA A 467 -0.89 -15.07 24.61
C ALA A 467 -2.11 -15.78 25.24
N LYS A 468 -2.29 -15.68 26.57
CA LYS A 468 -3.45 -16.25 27.27
C LYS A 468 -4.77 -15.55 26.90
N GLN A 469 -4.73 -14.24 26.72
CA GLN A 469 -5.91 -13.44 26.44
C GLN A 469 -6.41 -13.65 25.01
N TYR A 470 -5.53 -13.64 24.02
CA TYR A 470 -5.89 -13.65 22.61
C TYR A 470 -5.78 -15.01 21.93
N LEU A 471 -4.82 -15.87 22.32
CA LEU A 471 -4.61 -17.19 21.72
C LEU A 471 -5.23 -18.30 22.58
N ASN A 472 -6.50 -18.14 22.94
CA ASN A 472 -7.25 -18.99 23.83
C ASN A 472 -8.04 -20.10 23.09
N ASN A 473 -9.13 -20.61 23.67
CA ASN A 473 -9.96 -21.64 23.06
C ASN A 473 -11.01 -21.13 22.08
N ASP A 474 -11.09 -19.81 21.89
CA ASP A 474 -12.06 -19.15 21.01
C ASP A 474 -11.39 -18.83 19.66
N TYR A 475 -11.48 -19.74 18.68
CA TYR A 475 -10.83 -19.59 17.38
C TYR A 475 -11.57 -20.25 16.23
N LEU A 476 -11.28 -19.81 15.01
CA LEU A 476 -11.70 -20.46 13.79
C LEU A 476 -10.59 -21.40 13.31
N ALA A 477 -10.90 -22.66 13.06
CA ALA A 477 -10.02 -23.62 12.39
C ALA A 477 -10.37 -23.70 10.91
N LEU A 478 -9.61 -23.02 10.07
CA LEU A 478 -9.82 -22.97 8.63
C LEU A 478 -8.99 -24.07 7.95
N TYR A 479 -9.63 -25.16 7.59
CA TYR A 479 -9.01 -26.27 6.90
C TYR A 479 -8.99 -26.01 5.40
N ILE A 480 -7.81 -25.94 4.86
CA ILE A 480 -7.58 -25.80 3.43
C ILE A 480 -7.17 -27.18 2.90
N GLU A 481 -7.93 -27.67 1.94
CA GLU A 481 -7.64 -28.92 1.25
C GLU A 481 -7.15 -28.63 -0.16
N LYS A 482 -6.43 -29.60 -0.75
CA LYS A 482 -6.06 -29.52 -2.15
C LYS A 482 -7.30 -29.44 -3.03
N GLY A 483 -7.34 -28.44 -3.91
CA GLY A 483 -8.46 -28.21 -4.82
C GLY A 483 -7.99 -27.76 -6.20
N ASN A 484 -8.91 -27.84 -7.15
CA ASN A 484 -8.72 -27.25 -8.46
C ASN A 484 -9.40 -25.87 -8.46
N LEU A 485 -8.69 -24.86 -8.96
CA LEU A 485 -9.25 -23.52 -9.13
C LEU A 485 -10.35 -23.56 -10.19
N SER A 486 -11.48 -22.88 -9.92
CA SER A 486 -12.58 -22.81 -10.87
C SER A 486 -12.21 -21.91 -12.05
N LYS A 487 -12.36 -22.45 -13.28
CA LYS A 487 -12.20 -21.67 -14.51
C LYS A 487 -13.40 -20.75 -14.79
N ASP A 488 -14.53 -21.01 -14.15
CA ASP A 488 -15.79 -20.27 -14.36
C ASP A 488 -15.82 -18.93 -13.61
N ALA A 489 -14.87 -18.70 -12.69
CA ALA A 489 -14.74 -17.45 -11.95
C ALA A 489 -14.18 -16.28 -12.77
N LYS A 490 -13.71 -16.53 -14.00
CA LYS A 490 -13.06 -15.51 -14.83
C LYS A 490 -14.03 -14.56 -15.51
N ILE A 491 -13.63 -13.30 -15.59
CA ILE A 491 -14.38 -12.25 -16.28
C ILE A 491 -13.91 -12.18 -17.74
N LYS A 492 -14.87 -12.20 -18.67
CA LYS A 492 -14.58 -12.02 -20.11
C LYS A 492 -14.56 -10.55 -20.46
N LYS A 493 -13.57 -10.14 -21.27
CA LYS A 493 -13.51 -8.78 -21.83
C LYS A 493 -14.59 -8.58 -22.89
N PRO A 494 -15.18 -7.38 -22.99
CA PRO A 494 -16.18 -7.06 -24.02
C PRO A 494 -15.61 -6.96 -25.42
N GLY A 495 -14.29 -6.75 -25.60
CA GLY A 495 -13.64 -6.72 -26.92
C GLY A 495 -13.94 -5.46 -27.73
N TYR A 496 -13.98 -4.30 -27.07
CA TYR A 496 -14.21 -3.02 -27.73
C TYR A 496 -13.02 -2.55 -28.59
N LYS A 497 -13.30 -1.64 -29.53
CA LYS A 497 -12.24 -1.05 -30.36
C LYS A 497 -11.30 -0.20 -29.51
N PRO A 498 -9.99 -0.29 -29.71
CA PRO A 498 -9.04 0.55 -29.00
C PRO A 498 -9.18 2.03 -29.36
N ILE A 499 -8.81 2.89 -28.43
CA ILE A 499 -8.74 4.32 -28.61
C ILE A 499 -7.38 4.66 -29.21
N GLU A 500 -7.36 5.44 -30.29
CA GLU A 500 -6.15 5.93 -30.95
C GLU A 500 -6.01 7.45 -30.73
N PRO A 501 -5.39 7.88 -29.63
CA PRO A 501 -5.22 9.31 -29.37
C PRO A 501 -4.19 9.94 -30.30
N PRO A 502 -4.24 11.27 -30.50
CA PRO A 502 -3.30 12.00 -31.35
C PRO A 502 -1.85 11.84 -30.87
N VAL A 503 -0.97 11.38 -31.76
CA VAL A 503 0.45 11.19 -31.46
C VAL A 503 1.19 12.54 -31.46
N GLY A 504 2.12 12.74 -30.51
CA GLY A 504 3.01 13.90 -30.43
C GLY A 504 2.32 15.23 -30.04
N LYS A 505 1.06 15.19 -29.65
CA LYS A 505 0.33 16.35 -29.11
C LYS A 505 0.56 16.49 -27.61
N GLN A 506 0.44 17.72 -27.10
CA GLN A 506 0.58 18.06 -25.69
C GLN A 506 -0.49 19.07 -25.31
N SER A 507 -1.02 18.96 -24.09
CA SER A 507 -1.95 19.94 -23.52
C SER A 507 -1.28 21.31 -23.32
N LEU A 508 -2.08 22.34 -23.18
CA LEU A 508 -1.60 23.66 -22.77
C LEU A 508 -0.92 23.58 -21.38
N TYR A 509 -1.45 22.77 -20.48
CA TYR A 509 -0.85 22.54 -19.16
C TYR A 509 0.56 21.96 -19.28
N ALA A 510 0.78 20.97 -20.12
CA ALA A 510 2.10 20.37 -20.32
C ALA A 510 3.13 21.38 -20.82
N GLN A 511 2.74 22.30 -21.71
CA GLN A 511 3.61 23.38 -22.19
C GLN A 511 3.98 24.35 -21.05
N GLN A 512 3.00 24.75 -20.23
CA GLN A 512 3.20 25.61 -19.07
C GLN A 512 4.04 24.91 -17.99
N PHE A 513 3.80 23.63 -17.73
CA PHE A 513 4.55 22.82 -16.76
C PHE A 513 6.05 22.75 -17.08
N LYS A 514 6.41 22.61 -18.36
CA LYS A 514 7.81 22.57 -18.78
C LYS A 514 8.57 23.86 -18.46
N SER A 515 7.88 25.00 -18.49
CA SER A 515 8.46 26.33 -18.19
C SER A 515 8.52 26.66 -16.70
N LEU A 516 7.95 25.81 -15.81
CA LEU A 516 8.00 26.05 -14.38
C LEU A 516 9.47 26.07 -13.88
N PRO A 517 9.80 26.96 -12.93
CA PRO A 517 11.15 27.06 -12.42
C PRO A 517 11.57 25.80 -11.66
N ILE A 518 12.80 25.40 -11.86
CA ILE A 518 13.46 24.33 -11.09
C ILE A 518 14.33 24.95 -9.99
N GLY A 519 14.65 24.17 -8.97
CA GLY A 519 15.61 24.54 -7.94
C GLY A 519 17.04 24.54 -8.45
N GLN A 520 17.94 24.93 -7.58
CA GLN A 520 19.37 24.88 -7.88
C GLN A 520 19.81 23.41 -7.98
N VAL A 521 20.57 23.10 -9.03
CA VAL A 521 21.16 21.77 -9.20
C VAL A 521 22.48 21.73 -8.44
N GLU A 522 22.55 20.88 -7.42
CA GLU A 522 23.80 20.57 -6.73
C GLU A 522 24.39 19.29 -7.31
N GLU A 523 25.56 19.39 -7.92
CA GLU A 523 26.32 18.24 -8.37
C GLU A 523 27.01 17.59 -7.17
N LYS A 524 26.62 16.34 -6.85
CA LYS A 524 27.31 15.52 -5.85
C LYS A 524 28.00 14.36 -6.57
N PHE A 525 29.32 14.34 -6.48
CA PHE A 525 30.13 13.23 -6.95
C PHE A 525 30.31 12.19 -5.84
N MET A 526 30.34 10.90 -6.22
CA MET A 526 30.65 9.85 -5.25
C MET A 526 32.10 10.02 -4.78
N ASP A 527 32.27 10.12 -3.47
CA ASP A 527 33.59 10.12 -2.83
C ASP A 527 33.92 8.71 -2.35
N PHE A 528 34.96 8.13 -2.93
CA PHE A 528 35.46 6.81 -2.56
C PHE A 528 36.62 6.86 -1.57
N SER A 529 37.00 8.04 -1.05
CA SER A 529 38.12 8.19 -0.15
C SER A 529 37.96 7.42 1.17
N GLU A 530 36.72 7.20 1.61
CA GLU A 530 36.40 6.43 2.81
C GLU A 530 36.39 4.90 2.59
N VAL A 531 36.44 4.46 1.32
CA VAL A 531 36.42 3.02 1.01
C VAL A 531 37.82 2.45 1.24
N GLN A 532 37.94 1.64 2.28
CA GLN A 532 39.17 0.91 2.58
C GLN A 532 39.26 -0.34 1.75
N THR A 533 40.49 -0.69 1.38
CA THR A 533 40.76 -1.87 0.56
C THR A 533 41.76 -2.77 1.28
N LYS A 534 41.45 -4.07 1.35
CA LYS A 534 42.35 -5.07 1.89
C LYS A 534 42.47 -6.25 0.94
N GLN A 535 43.71 -6.58 0.54
CA GLN A 535 43.99 -7.81 -0.20
C GLN A 535 43.90 -8.99 0.77
N ILE A 536 43.02 -9.96 0.47
CA ILE A 536 42.85 -11.18 1.30
C ILE A 536 43.82 -12.27 0.82
N ASN A 537 43.92 -12.45 -0.50
CA ASN A 537 44.87 -13.35 -1.18
C ASN A 537 45.03 -12.88 -2.62
N ASP A 538 45.83 -13.62 -3.44
CA ASP A 538 46.15 -13.24 -4.83
C ASP A 538 44.93 -13.06 -5.74
N ARG A 539 43.77 -13.62 -5.37
CA ARG A 539 42.53 -13.61 -6.16
C ARG A 539 41.37 -12.89 -5.51
N SER A 540 41.51 -12.47 -4.26
CA SER A 540 40.39 -11.92 -3.50
C SER A 540 40.74 -10.57 -2.83
N LYS A 541 39.92 -9.58 -3.07
CA LYS A 541 40.08 -8.26 -2.48
C LYS A 541 38.80 -7.87 -1.73
N LEU A 542 38.96 -7.33 -0.54
CA LEU A 542 37.88 -6.79 0.28
C LEU A 542 37.83 -5.26 0.12
N PHE A 543 36.67 -4.72 -0.19
CA PHE A 543 36.35 -3.31 -0.09
C PHE A 543 35.38 -3.14 1.08
N TYR A 544 35.64 -2.19 1.96
CA TYR A 544 34.74 -1.95 3.11
C TYR A 544 34.74 -0.47 3.49
N THR A 545 33.60 -0.04 4.00
CA THR A 545 33.40 1.27 4.63
C THR A 545 32.53 1.10 5.86
N SER A 546 32.63 2.02 6.82
CA SER A 546 31.76 2.02 7.99
C SER A 546 30.36 2.49 7.61
N ASN A 547 29.32 1.95 8.24
CA ASN A 547 27.98 2.51 8.18
C ASN A 547 27.83 3.53 9.33
N PRO A 548 27.73 4.84 9.04
CA PRO A 548 27.56 5.86 10.06
C PRO A 548 26.12 6.04 10.54
N GLU A 549 25.14 5.40 9.85
CA GLU A 549 23.72 5.63 10.10
C GLU A 549 23.17 4.73 11.23
N ASN A 550 23.64 3.47 11.32
CA ASN A 550 23.16 2.49 12.31
C ASN A 550 24.11 1.28 12.42
N GLU A 551 23.70 0.27 13.19
CA GLU A 551 24.48 -0.96 13.42
C GLU A 551 24.29 -2.03 12.34
N VAL A 552 23.55 -1.74 11.26
CA VAL A 552 23.34 -2.68 10.15
C VAL A 552 24.54 -2.70 9.24
N PHE A 553 25.01 -3.89 8.85
CA PHE A 553 26.03 -4.05 7.82
C PHE A 553 25.52 -4.91 6.65
N LEU A 554 26.02 -4.61 5.46
CA LEU A 554 25.75 -5.37 4.24
C LEU A 554 27.05 -6.05 3.78
N SER A 555 27.02 -7.37 3.62
CA SER A 555 28.11 -8.13 3.02
C SER A 555 27.71 -8.61 1.62
N LEU A 556 28.48 -8.23 0.62
CA LEU A 556 28.30 -8.64 -0.76
C LEU A 556 29.52 -9.44 -1.23
N ILE A 557 29.29 -10.61 -1.82
CA ILE A 557 30.34 -11.45 -2.41
C ILE A 557 30.08 -11.55 -3.90
N HIS A 558 31.02 -11.05 -4.72
CA HIS A 558 30.99 -11.24 -6.16
C HIS A 558 32.00 -12.32 -6.55
N ILE A 559 31.50 -13.40 -7.15
CA ILE A 559 32.33 -14.48 -7.70
C ILE A 559 32.30 -14.35 -9.22
N SER A 560 33.44 -13.94 -9.83
CA SER A 560 33.59 -14.00 -11.28
C SER A 560 33.99 -15.42 -11.68
N GLU A 561 33.13 -16.11 -12.41
CA GLU A 561 33.54 -17.32 -13.09
C GLU A 561 34.60 -16.98 -14.17
N PRO A 562 35.70 -17.74 -14.25
CA PRO A 562 36.61 -17.59 -15.38
C PRO A 562 35.83 -17.94 -16.67
N THR A 563 35.71 -16.98 -17.57
CA THR A 563 35.15 -17.20 -18.90
C THR A 563 35.90 -18.39 -19.52
N ARG A 564 35.27 -19.55 -19.63
CA ARG A 564 35.74 -20.60 -20.52
C ARG A 564 35.64 -20.03 -21.93
N HIS A 565 36.74 -19.60 -22.49
CA HIS A 565 36.82 -19.44 -23.93
C HIS A 565 36.50 -20.81 -24.53
N ALA A 566 35.31 -20.94 -25.10
CA ALA A 566 35.02 -22.03 -26.00
C ALA A 566 35.97 -21.83 -27.20
N GLN A 567 37.03 -22.59 -27.25
CA GLN A 567 37.76 -22.81 -28.50
C GLN A 567 36.83 -23.63 -29.40
N ILE A 568 36.36 -22.98 -30.46
CA ILE A 568 35.76 -23.63 -31.61
C ILE A 568 36.87 -24.32 -32.40
#